data_e0b4a799779650c591511c56a8fd7cf7
#
_entry.id   e0b4a799779650c591511c56a8fd7cf7
#
_cell.length_a   1.000
_cell.length_b   1.000
_cell.length_c   1.000
_cell.angle_alpha   90.00
_cell.angle_beta   90.00
_cell.angle_gamma   90.00
#
_symmetry.space_group_name_H-M   'P 1'
#
loop_
_entity.id
_entity.type
_entity.pdbx_description
1 polymer ?
#
loop_
_entity_poly.entity_id
_entity_poly.type
_entity_poly.pdbx_seq_one_letter_code
_entity_poly.pdbx_strand_id
1 'polypeptide(L)'
;MPYKSDTEAVEAFVVKYKQLNSEIGKVIVGQNETIRDVLISVFSKGHCLLVGVPGLAKTLLVNTIADALGLSFNRIQFTPDLMPGDIIGSEILDESRSFKFIKGPLFANIILADEINRTPPKTQAALLEAMQERQVTAAGKKYELGNPFFVLATQNPIEQEGTYPLPEAQLDRFMFNVWLDYPSFTEELQVVKQTTTTSNVKVNKVLSAEEIVFFQELVRKVPIADNVVEYAVKLVNKTRLKSEFSSEVSKKYLAWGAGPRASQYLVLGAKCHALIHGKFSPDIEDVKAITVPVLRHRLVLNYKAEAEGVSVEEIIKQLL
;
A
#
# COMPACT_ATOMS: atom_id res chain seq x y z
N MET A 1 6.96 -27.55 2.39
CA MET A 1 7.28 -26.24 3.00
C MET A 1 8.76 -26.01 2.79
N PRO A 2 9.23 -24.82 2.40
CA PRO A 2 10.67 -24.55 2.21
C PRO A 2 11.47 -24.55 3.53
N TYR A 3 10.79 -24.46 4.68
CA TYR A 3 11.37 -24.42 6.02
C TYR A 3 10.86 -25.55 6.88
N LYS A 4 11.68 -26.04 7.83
CA LYS A 4 11.38 -27.20 8.68
C LYS A 4 10.41 -26.87 9.83
N SER A 5 10.34 -25.60 10.23
CA SER A 5 9.47 -25.11 11.31
C SER A 5 9.01 -23.68 11.06
N ASP A 6 7.94 -23.24 11.75
CA ASP A 6 7.49 -21.85 11.70
C ASP A 6 8.53 -20.90 12.32
N THR A 7 9.31 -21.33 13.30
CA THR A 7 10.41 -20.56 13.89
C THR A 7 11.50 -20.29 12.85
N GLU A 8 11.96 -21.33 12.13
CA GLU A 8 12.94 -21.18 11.05
C GLU A 8 12.40 -20.26 9.94
N ALA A 9 11.10 -20.33 9.63
CA ALA A 9 10.46 -19.48 8.64
C ALA A 9 10.45 -18.00 9.08
N VAL A 10 10.22 -17.71 10.37
CA VAL A 10 10.27 -16.35 10.93
C VAL A 10 11.69 -15.80 10.89
N GLU A 11 12.69 -16.58 11.30
CA GLU A 11 14.10 -16.17 11.23
C GLU A 11 14.53 -15.89 9.79
N ALA A 12 14.14 -16.74 8.85
CA ALA A 12 14.40 -16.53 7.43
C ALA A 12 13.72 -15.27 6.90
N PHE A 13 12.48 -14.99 7.32
CA PHE A 13 11.76 -13.77 6.95
C PHE A 13 12.50 -12.52 7.41
N VAL A 14 12.99 -12.48 8.66
CA VAL A 14 13.79 -11.36 9.19
C VAL A 14 15.06 -11.14 8.38
N VAL A 15 15.78 -12.21 8.05
CA VAL A 15 17.00 -12.13 7.23
C VAL A 15 16.68 -11.58 5.84
N LYS A 16 15.63 -12.11 5.19
CA LYS A 16 15.21 -11.66 3.86
C LYS A 16 14.72 -10.21 3.87
N TYR A 17 13.99 -9.79 4.90
CA TYR A 17 13.57 -8.39 5.06
C TYR A 17 14.76 -7.44 5.20
N LYS A 18 15.78 -7.80 5.99
CA LYS A 18 17.01 -7.00 6.11
C LYS A 18 17.75 -6.91 4.77
N GLN A 19 17.82 -8.02 4.02
CA GLN A 19 18.42 -8.04 2.69
C GLN A 19 17.64 -7.14 1.71
N LEU A 20 16.30 -7.18 1.73
CA LEU A 20 15.44 -6.29 0.93
C LEU A 20 15.74 -4.81 1.22
N ASN A 21 15.76 -4.42 2.49
CA ASN A 21 16.08 -3.05 2.87
C ASN A 21 17.48 -2.63 2.41
N SER A 22 18.46 -3.54 2.51
CA SER A 22 19.82 -3.28 2.04
C SER A 22 19.90 -3.09 0.53
N GLU A 23 19.19 -3.92 -0.24
CA GLU A 23 19.16 -3.80 -1.71
C GLU A 23 18.43 -2.54 -2.16
N ILE A 24 17.27 -2.23 -1.57
CA ILE A 24 16.49 -1.03 -1.88
C ILE A 24 17.30 0.22 -1.49
N GLY A 25 17.95 0.21 -0.33
CA GLY A 25 18.77 1.33 0.16
C GLY A 25 20.00 1.66 -0.69
N LYS A 26 20.40 0.79 -1.63
CA LYS A 26 21.45 1.13 -2.61
C LYS A 26 21.02 2.22 -3.57
N VAL A 27 19.73 2.31 -3.87
CA VAL A 27 19.13 3.22 -4.86
C VAL A 27 18.31 4.31 -4.20
N ILE A 28 17.51 3.95 -3.19
CA ILE A 28 16.62 4.86 -2.49
C ILE A 28 17.31 5.35 -1.22
N VAL A 29 17.56 6.65 -1.17
CA VAL A 29 18.17 7.31 -0.01
C VAL A 29 17.05 7.77 0.92
N GLY A 30 17.18 7.47 2.22
CA GLY A 30 16.16 7.80 3.20
C GLY A 30 14.87 7.00 2.98
N GLN A 31 13.72 7.59 3.32
CA GLN A 31 12.38 7.01 3.14
C GLN A 31 12.20 5.62 3.78
N ASN A 32 12.95 5.32 4.85
CA ASN A 32 12.92 4.00 5.49
C ASN A 32 11.53 3.61 6.01
N GLU A 33 10.75 4.57 6.52
CA GLU A 33 9.38 4.33 6.97
C GLU A 33 8.45 4.02 5.80
N THR A 34 8.59 4.74 4.69
CA THR A 34 7.84 4.48 3.45
C THR A 34 8.11 3.08 2.92
N ILE A 35 9.39 2.69 2.86
CA ILE A 35 9.81 1.34 2.42
C ILE A 35 9.24 0.28 3.35
N ARG A 36 9.34 0.47 4.66
CA ARG A 36 8.76 -0.42 5.67
C ARG A 36 7.26 -0.61 5.44
N ASP A 37 6.51 0.47 5.31
CA ASP A 37 5.05 0.44 5.19
C ASP A 37 4.62 -0.21 3.87
N VAL A 38 5.30 0.08 2.76
CA VAL A 38 5.07 -0.60 1.49
C VAL A 38 5.34 -2.09 1.60
N LEU A 39 6.45 -2.52 2.20
CA LEU A 39 6.79 -3.94 2.37
C LEU A 39 5.79 -4.64 3.32
N ILE A 40 5.36 -3.98 4.41
CA ILE A 40 4.29 -4.50 5.28
C ILE A 40 3.01 -4.72 4.47
N SER A 41 2.63 -3.77 3.61
CA SER A 41 1.45 -3.93 2.74
C SER A 41 1.60 -5.12 1.80
N VAL A 42 2.76 -5.30 1.16
CA VAL A 42 3.04 -6.44 0.28
C VAL A 42 2.88 -7.77 1.01
N PHE A 43 3.53 -7.93 2.17
CA PHE A 43 3.48 -9.17 2.94
C PHE A 43 2.15 -9.40 3.66
N SER A 44 1.35 -8.36 3.84
CA SER A 44 -0.02 -8.46 4.38
C SER A 44 -1.09 -8.69 3.31
N LYS A 45 -0.71 -8.87 2.03
CA LYS A 45 -1.64 -8.95 0.87
C LYS A 45 -2.53 -7.69 0.73
N GLY A 46 -2.05 -6.53 1.20
CA GLY A 46 -2.73 -5.26 1.06
C GLY A 46 -2.28 -4.50 -0.19
N HIS A 47 -2.89 -3.35 -0.43
CA HIS A 47 -2.51 -2.37 -1.45
C HIS A 47 -2.17 -1.06 -0.78
N CYS A 48 -1.35 -0.21 -1.41
CA CYS A 48 -0.86 1.01 -0.80
C CYS A 48 -1.16 2.24 -1.67
N LEU A 49 -1.55 3.33 -1.02
CA LEU A 49 -1.70 4.65 -1.63
C LEU A 49 -0.53 5.53 -1.18
N LEU A 50 0.27 5.99 -2.14
CA LEU A 50 1.37 6.92 -1.90
C LEU A 50 0.92 8.33 -2.22
N VAL A 51 0.97 9.21 -1.22
CA VAL A 51 0.65 10.63 -1.40
C VAL A 51 1.94 11.43 -1.28
N GLY A 52 2.20 12.29 -2.22
CA GLY A 52 3.40 13.14 -2.19
C GLY A 52 3.51 14.01 -3.43
N VAL A 53 4.23 15.10 -3.29
CA VAL A 53 4.47 16.06 -4.39
C VAL A 53 5.25 15.39 -5.55
N PRO A 54 5.23 15.97 -6.75
CA PRO A 54 6.08 15.54 -7.86
C PRO A 54 7.57 15.61 -7.49
N GLY A 55 8.38 14.75 -8.12
CA GLY A 55 9.84 14.76 -7.92
C GLY A 55 10.38 13.94 -6.75
N LEU A 56 9.52 13.32 -5.92
CA LEU A 56 9.94 12.47 -4.79
C LEU A 56 10.29 11.03 -5.19
N ALA A 57 10.67 10.80 -6.44
CA ALA A 57 11.13 9.52 -6.97
C ALA A 57 10.18 8.32 -6.74
N LYS A 58 8.85 8.56 -6.66
CA LYS A 58 7.85 7.52 -6.43
C LYS A 58 7.98 6.34 -7.40
N THR A 59 8.13 6.62 -8.69
CA THR A 59 8.31 5.58 -9.73
C THR A 59 9.59 4.78 -9.52
N LEU A 60 10.69 5.46 -9.18
CA LEU A 60 11.98 4.80 -8.90
C LEU A 60 11.87 3.90 -7.66
N LEU A 61 11.23 4.38 -6.59
CA LEU A 61 10.98 3.59 -5.38
C LEU A 61 10.23 2.29 -5.71
N VAL A 62 9.11 2.38 -6.44
CA VAL A 62 8.27 1.21 -6.74
C VAL A 62 8.99 0.22 -7.66
N ASN A 63 9.68 0.72 -8.68
CA ASN A 63 10.48 -0.12 -9.57
C ASN A 63 11.61 -0.84 -8.80
N THR A 64 12.33 -0.12 -7.94
CA THR A 64 13.40 -0.68 -7.09
C THR A 64 12.87 -1.78 -6.16
N ILE A 65 11.69 -1.57 -5.57
CA ILE A 65 11.02 -2.59 -4.74
C ILE A 65 10.65 -3.81 -5.59
N ALA A 66 10.11 -3.61 -6.81
CA ALA A 66 9.75 -4.71 -7.71
C ALA A 66 10.99 -5.54 -8.11
N ASP A 67 12.09 -4.87 -8.44
CA ASP A 67 13.38 -5.53 -8.77
C ASP A 67 13.89 -6.34 -7.58
N ALA A 68 13.92 -5.76 -6.38
CA ALA A 68 14.36 -6.44 -5.16
C ALA A 68 13.48 -7.66 -4.80
N LEU A 69 12.18 -7.55 -5.03
CA LEU A 69 11.21 -8.65 -4.85
C LEU A 69 11.23 -9.66 -6.01
N GLY A 70 11.90 -9.35 -7.11
CA GLY A 70 11.95 -10.22 -8.31
C GLY A 70 10.59 -10.46 -8.94
N LEU A 71 9.73 -9.46 -8.92
CA LEU A 71 8.36 -9.48 -9.43
C LEU A 71 8.24 -8.69 -10.73
N SER A 72 7.30 -9.10 -11.60
CA SER A 72 6.96 -8.32 -12.79
C SER A 72 6.29 -7.00 -12.41
N PHE A 73 6.67 -5.93 -13.10
CA PHE A 73 6.23 -4.56 -12.83
C PHE A 73 5.67 -3.90 -14.07
N ASN A 74 4.52 -3.23 -13.92
CA ASN A 74 3.98 -2.32 -14.92
C ASN A 74 3.60 -0.98 -14.29
N ARG A 75 3.89 0.11 -14.99
CA ARG A 75 3.41 1.45 -14.67
C ARG A 75 2.25 1.81 -15.56
N ILE A 76 1.19 2.32 -14.98
CA ILE A 76 0.02 2.87 -15.67
C ILE A 76 -0.08 4.34 -15.26
N GLN A 77 0.15 5.24 -16.23
CA GLN A 77 -0.07 6.67 -16.02
C GLN A 77 -1.56 6.95 -16.21
N PHE A 78 -2.21 7.41 -15.16
CA PHE A 78 -3.62 7.77 -15.21
C PHE A 78 -3.78 9.18 -15.80
N THR A 79 -4.48 9.26 -16.94
CA THR A 79 -4.76 10.49 -17.68
C THR A 79 -6.28 10.65 -17.88
N PRO A 80 -6.79 11.86 -18.15
CA PRO A 80 -8.24 12.08 -18.29
C PRO A 80 -8.90 11.24 -19.40
N ASP A 81 -8.16 10.84 -20.41
CA ASP A 81 -8.62 10.06 -21.56
C ASP A 81 -8.44 8.54 -21.41
N LEU A 82 -7.77 8.08 -20.32
CA LEU A 82 -7.51 6.66 -20.09
C LEU A 82 -8.82 5.88 -19.87
N MET A 83 -9.02 4.82 -20.64
CA MET A 83 -10.21 3.97 -20.61
C MET A 83 -9.97 2.67 -19.82
N PRO A 84 -11.02 2.04 -19.26
CA PRO A 84 -10.88 0.74 -18.59
C PRO A 84 -10.22 -0.33 -19.45
N GLY A 85 -10.52 -0.34 -20.76
CA GLY A 85 -9.91 -1.28 -21.72
C GLY A 85 -8.40 -1.13 -21.85
N ASP A 86 -7.87 0.08 -21.67
CA ASP A 86 -6.43 0.34 -21.77
C ASP A 86 -5.67 -0.31 -20.61
N ILE A 87 -6.30 -0.45 -19.44
CA ILE A 87 -5.67 -1.05 -18.27
C ILE A 87 -5.96 -2.55 -18.15
N ILE A 88 -7.17 -2.99 -18.50
CA ILE A 88 -7.59 -4.40 -18.44
C ILE A 88 -7.08 -5.18 -19.67
N GLY A 89 -7.12 -4.55 -20.83
CA GLY A 89 -6.95 -5.20 -22.13
C GLY A 89 -8.25 -5.28 -22.91
N SER A 90 -8.15 -5.68 -24.16
CA SER A 90 -9.27 -5.72 -25.10
C SER A 90 -9.23 -6.96 -25.98
N GLU A 91 -10.38 -7.34 -26.52
CA GLU A 91 -10.43 -8.33 -27.59
C GLU A 91 -10.15 -7.69 -28.95
N ILE A 92 -9.28 -8.30 -29.71
CA ILE A 92 -9.02 -7.94 -31.10
C ILE A 92 -9.40 -9.11 -32.02
N LEU A 93 -9.80 -8.77 -33.22
CA LEU A 93 -10.00 -9.76 -34.27
C LEU A 93 -8.63 -10.09 -34.88
N ASP A 94 -8.22 -11.35 -34.82
CA ASP A 94 -6.96 -11.80 -35.44
C ASP A 94 -7.11 -12.04 -36.93
N GLU A 95 -6.01 -12.37 -37.60
CA GLU A 95 -5.99 -12.66 -39.05
C GLU A 95 -6.89 -13.86 -39.42
N SER A 96 -7.14 -14.78 -38.50
CA SER A 96 -8.03 -15.92 -38.65
C SER A 96 -9.51 -15.60 -38.41
N ARG A 97 -9.84 -14.32 -38.19
CA ARG A 97 -11.17 -13.82 -37.81
C ARG A 97 -11.70 -14.41 -36.49
N SER A 98 -10.79 -14.76 -35.61
CA SER A 98 -11.09 -15.18 -34.24
C SER A 98 -10.85 -14.03 -33.24
N PHE A 99 -11.72 -13.91 -32.25
CA PHE A 99 -11.50 -12.95 -31.19
C PHE A 99 -10.40 -13.44 -30.26
N LYS A 100 -9.36 -12.62 -30.07
CA LYS A 100 -8.24 -12.87 -29.16
C LYS A 100 -8.15 -11.77 -28.12
N PHE A 101 -8.14 -12.15 -26.85
CA PHE A 101 -7.93 -11.21 -25.75
C PHE A 101 -6.45 -10.84 -25.65
N ILE A 102 -6.16 -9.55 -25.75
CA ILE A 102 -4.84 -8.98 -25.49
C ILE A 102 -4.85 -8.43 -24.07
N LYS A 103 -3.99 -9.00 -23.24
CA LYS A 103 -3.83 -8.59 -21.83
C LYS A 103 -3.32 -7.17 -21.73
N GLY A 104 -3.98 -6.36 -20.90
CA GLY A 104 -3.52 -5.02 -20.55
C GLY A 104 -2.45 -4.99 -19.47
N PRO A 105 -1.97 -3.80 -19.08
CA PRO A 105 -0.90 -3.65 -18.10
C PRO A 105 -1.22 -4.15 -16.68
N LEU A 106 -2.49 -4.41 -16.35
CA LEU A 106 -2.87 -5.02 -15.07
C LEU A 106 -2.32 -6.45 -14.88
N PHE A 107 -1.89 -7.11 -15.97
CA PHE A 107 -1.35 -8.47 -15.89
C PHE A 107 0.14 -8.48 -15.53
N ALA A 108 0.49 -7.89 -14.39
CA ALA A 108 1.79 -8.00 -13.73
C ALA A 108 1.58 -8.21 -12.22
N ASN A 109 2.66 -8.53 -11.51
CA ASN A 109 2.60 -8.74 -10.06
C ASN A 109 2.50 -7.42 -9.29
N ILE A 110 3.23 -6.40 -9.74
CA ILE A 110 3.23 -5.06 -9.15
C ILE A 110 2.76 -4.07 -10.19
N ILE A 111 1.72 -3.32 -9.85
CA ILE A 111 1.18 -2.22 -10.65
C ILE A 111 1.44 -0.90 -9.92
N LEU A 112 2.11 0.01 -10.60
CA LEU A 112 2.12 1.41 -10.20
C LEU A 112 1.01 2.15 -10.95
N ALA A 113 -0.07 2.48 -10.25
CA ALA A 113 -1.15 3.32 -10.76
C ALA A 113 -0.80 4.78 -10.46
N ASP A 114 -0.10 5.43 -11.41
CA ASP A 114 0.46 6.76 -11.19
C ASP A 114 -0.60 7.83 -11.46
N GLU A 115 -0.80 8.74 -10.49
CA GLU A 115 -1.78 9.83 -10.51
C GLU A 115 -3.23 9.33 -10.69
N ILE A 116 -3.65 8.34 -9.89
CA ILE A 116 -4.96 7.67 -10.01
C ILE A 116 -6.16 8.65 -10.02
N ASN A 117 -6.01 9.80 -9.38
CA ASN A 117 -7.04 10.84 -9.33
C ASN A 117 -7.19 11.68 -10.60
N ARG A 118 -6.34 11.49 -11.63
CA ARG A 118 -6.46 12.23 -12.92
C ARG A 118 -7.40 11.56 -13.93
N THR A 119 -7.92 10.40 -13.64
CA THR A 119 -8.79 9.64 -14.53
C THR A 119 -10.22 9.62 -14.02
N PRO A 120 -11.24 9.63 -14.90
CA PRO A 120 -12.63 9.54 -14.51
C PRO A 120 -12.96 8.30 -13.66
N PRO A 121 -14.01 8.33 -12.82
CA PRO A 121 -14.36 7.28 -11.86
C PRO A 121 -14.52 5.88 -12.47
N LYS A 122 -14.91 5.78 -13.75
CA LYS A 122 -15.10 4.50 -14.44
C LYS A 122 -13.80 3.70 -14.56
N THR A 123 -12.69 4.36 -14.89
CA THR A 123 -11.38 3.72 -15.01
C THR A 123 -10.75 3.44 -13.64
N GLN A 124 -10.95 4.36 -12.67
CA GLN A 124 -10.57 4.10 -11.29
C GLN A 124 -11.28 2.85 -10.75
N ALA A 125 -12.60 2.72 -10.99
CA ALA A 125 -13.38 1.57 -10.54
C ALA A 125 -12.86 0.23 -11.10
N ALA A 126 -12.41 0.19 -12.35
CA ALA A 126 -11.83 -1.01 -12.96
C ALA A 126 -10.55 -1.47 -12.24
N LEU A 127 -9.65 -0.55 -11.88
CA LEU A 127 -8.47 -0.87 -11.08
C LEU A 127 -8.87 -1.36 -9.67
N LEU A 128 -9.80 -0.67 -9.01
CA LEU A 128 -10.22 -0.99 -7.65
C LEU A 128 -10.98 -2.32 -7.56
N GLU A 129 -11.69 -2.71 -8.63
CA GLU A 129 -12.29 -4.04 -8.75
C GLU A 129 -11.19 -5.11 -8.89
N ALA A 130 -10.21 -4.89 -9.77
CA ALA A 130 -9.08 -5.79 -9.93
C ALA A 130 -8.28 -5.98 -8.63
N MET A 131 -8.11 -4.92 -7.82
CA MET A 131 -7.47 -4.99 -6.50
C MET A 131 -8.24 -5.89 -5.52
N GLN A 132 -9.56 -5.82 -5.53
CA GLN A 132 -10.41 -6.57 -4.60
C GLN A 132 -10.59 -8.03 -5.02
N GLU A 133 -10.91 -8.24 -6.29
CA GLU A 133 -11.26 -9.56 -6.83
C GLU A 133 -10.04 -10.38 -7.29
N ARG A 134 -8.88 -9.73 -7.49
CA ARG A 134 -7.65 -10.32 -8.07
C ARG A 134 -7.88 -10.99 -9.41
N GLN A 135 -8.90 -10.57 -10.10
CA GLN A 135 -9.31 -11.00 -11.44
C GLN A 135 -9.90 -9.80 -12.18
N VAL A 136 -9.94 -9.90 -13.48
CA VAL A 136 -10.63 -8.94 -14.35
C VAL A 136 -11.63 -9.69 -15.22
N THR A 137 -12.74 -9.03 -15.55
CA THR A 137 -13.73 -9.56 -16.49
C THR A 137 -13.61 -8.80 -17.80
N ALA A 138 -13.30 -9.52 -18.89
CA ALA A 138 -13.25 -8.96 -20.24
C ALA A 138 -14.03 -9.87 -21.19
N ALA A 139 -14.86 -9.28 -22.05
CA ALA A 139 -15.68 -10.00 -23.02
C ALA A 139 -16.47 -11.19 -22.42
N GLY A 140 -17.00 -11.03 -21.21
CA GLY A 140 -17.75 -12.06 -20.49
C GLY A 140 -16.92 -13.19 -19.88
N LYS A 141 -15.59 -13.16 -20.00
CA LYS A 141 -14.68 -14.15 -19.41
C LYS A 141 -13.90 -13.54 -18.25
N LYS A 142 -13.64 -14.36 -17.23
CA LYS A 142 -12.81 -14.00 -16.08
C LYS A 142 -11.37 -14.39 -16.33
N TYR A 143 -10.46 -13.48 -16.04
CA TYR A 143 -9.02 -13.68 -16.15
C TYR A 143 -8.39 -13.40 -14.80
N GLU A 144 -7.73 -14.39 -14.22
CA GLU A 144 -6.99 -14.23 -12.97
C GLU A 144 -5.74 -13.38 -13.19
N LEU A 145 -5.45 -12.51 -12.20
CA LEU A 145 -4.22 -11.74 -12.14
C LEU A 145 -3.11 -12.55 -11.50
N GLY A 146 -1.87 -12.13 -11.68
CA GLY A 146 -0.70 -12.80 -11.11
C GLY A 146 -0.77 -12.90 -9.58
N ASN A 147 -0.15 -13.94 -9.01
CA ASN A 147 -0.02 -14.08 -7.57
C ASN A 147 1.48 -14.16 -7.20
N PRO A 148 1.99 -13.24 -6.35
CA PRO A 148 1.28 -12.15 -5.68
C PRO A 148 0.84 -11.03 -6.63
N PHE A 149 -0.25 -10.33 -6.29
CA PHE A 149 -0.73 -9.13 -6.99
C PHE A 149 -0.77 -7.96 -6.02
N PHE A 150 -0.10 -6.88 -6.36
CA PHE A 150 0.03 -5.71 -5.51
C PHE A 150 -0.11 -4.41 -6.33
N VAL A 151 -0.91 -3.47 -5.85
CA VAL A 151 -1.07 -2.14 -6.43
C VAL A 151 -0.53 -1.09 -5.49
N LEU A 152 0.38 -0.28 -6.01
CA LEU A 152 0.72 1.02 -5.45
C LEU A 152 0.06 2.09 -6.32
N ALA A 153 -0.88 2.82 -5.75
CA ALA A 153 -1.45 3.99 -6.40
C ALA A 153 -0.73 5.25 -5.91
N THR A 154 -0.61 6.27 -6.76
CA THR A 154 -0.08 7.57 -6.33
C THR A 154 -1.12 8.66 -6.47
N GLN A 155 -1.04 9.65 -5.60
CA GLN A 155 -1.78 10.91 -5.69
C GLN A 155 -0.83 12.08 -5.48
N ASN A 156 -1.08 13.16 -6.23
CA ASN A 156 -0.44 14.44 -6.01
C ASN A 156 -1.39 15.33 -5.19
N PRO A 157 -1.03 15.72 -3.96
CA PRO A 157 -1.93 16.51 -3.11
C PRO A 157 -2.07 17.97 -3.56
N ILE A 158 -1.18 18.46 -4.41
CA ILE A 158 -1.18 19.88 -4.86
C ILE A 158 -2.07 20.07 -6.08
N GLU A 159 -2.16 19.08 -6.96
CA GLU A 159 -2.96 19.15 -8.17
C GLU A 159 -4.44 18.90 -7.86
N GLN A 160 -5.23 19.96 -7.92
CA GLN A 160 -6.68 19.91 -7.72
C GLN A 160 -7.46 20.07 -9.03
N GLU A 161 -6.94 20.88 -9.97
CA GLU A 161 -7.60 21.08 -11.26
C GLU A 161 -7.53 19.84 -12.15
N GLY A 162 -8.67 19.48 -12.76
CA GLY A 162 -8.76 18.33 -13.66
C GLY A 162 -8.64 16.97 -12.94
N THR A 163 -8.85 16.92 -11.61
CA THR A 163 -8.79 15.69 -10.82
C THR A 163 -10.17 15.19 -10.41
N TYR A 164 -10.26 13.88 -10.24
CA TYR A 164 -11.43 13.17 -9.74
C TYR A 164 -11.03 12.49 -8.42
N PRO A 165 -11.34 13.11 -7.27
CA PRO A 165 -10.96 12.53 -5.98
C PRO A 165 -11.60 11.17 -5.78
N LEU A 166 -10.86 10.24 -5.17
CA LEU A 166 -11.38 8.93 -4.81
C LEU A 166 -12.37 9.09 -3.64
N PRO A 167 -13.60 8.57 -3.76
CA PRO A 167 -14.52 8.50 -2.62
C PRO A 167 -13.96 7.68 -1.46
N GLU A 168 -14.39 7.95 -0.24
CA GLU A 168 -13.92 7.29 0.99
C GLU A 168 -14.08 5.77 0.93
N ALA A 169 -15.18 5.27 0.34
CA ALA A 169 -15.42 3.84 0.14
C ALA A 169 -14.39 3.18 -0.80
N GLN A 170 -13.80 3.95 -1.70
CA GLN A 170 -12.73 3.48 -2.59
C GLN A 170 -11.37 3.58 -1.90
N LEU A 171 -11.12 4.65 -1.17
CA LEU A 171 -9.92 4.82 -0.35
C LEU A 171 -9.77 3.71 0.68
N ASP A 172 -10.87 3.24 1.29
CA ASP A 172 -10.86 2.16 2.28
C ASP A 172 -10.33 0.81 1.74
N ARG A 173 -10.22 0.64 0.43
CA ARG A 173 -9.62 -0.55 -0.20
C ARG A 173 -8.09 -0.59 -0.09
N PHE A 174 -7.44 0.56 0.06
CA PHE A 174 -6.01 0.62 0.33
C PHE A 174 -5.74 0.28 1.80
N MET A 175 -4.77 -0.59 2.04
CA MET A 175 -4.37 -0.94 3.41
C MET A 175 -3.74 0.26 4.10
N PHE A 176 -2.76 0.87 3.44
CA PHE A 176 -2.01 2.01 3.93
C PHE A 176 -2.14 3.21 3.00
N ASN A 177 -2.20 4.38 3.61
CA ASN A 177 -1.96 5.68 2.97
C ASN A 177 -0.64 6.21 3.53
N VAL A 178 0.39 6.20 2.70
CA VAL A 178 1.75 6.58 3.06
C VAL A 178 2.07 7.92 2.42
N TRP A 179 2.48 8.87 3.23
CA TRP A 179 2.90 10.19 2.75
C TRP A 179 4.41 10.22 2.55
N LEU A 180 4.81 10.65 1.37
CA LEU A 180 6.20 10.93 1.07
C LEU A 180 6.47 12.41 1.31
N ASP A 181 7.45 12.66 2.17
CA ASP A 181 7.94 13.99 2.47
C ASP A 181 9.25 14.28 1.73
N TYR A 182 9.67 15.53 1.71
CA TYR A 182 10.98 15.90 1.19
C TYR A 182 12.10 15.20 1.99
N PRO A 183 13.20 14.83 1.31
CA PRO A 183 14.36 14.30 2.03
C PRO A 183 14.96 15.40 2.94
N SER A 184 15.56 14.96 4.02
CA SER A 184 16.38 15.86 4.85
C SER A 184 17.56 16.41 4.05
N PHE A 185 18.15 17.51 4.49
CA PHE A 185 19.30 18.12 3.80
C PHE A 185 20.45 17.09 3.56
N THR A 186 20.73 16.25 4.52
CA THR A 186 21.78 15.22 4.42
C THR A 186 21.43 14.12 3.40
N GLU A 187 20.19 13.72 3.35
CA GLU A 187 19.68 12.75 2.37
C GLU A 187 19.68 13.35 0.97
N GLU A 188 19.26 14.61 0.81
CA GLU A 188 19.28 15.30 -0.47
C GLU A 188 20.72 15.46 -1.02
N LEU A 189 21.67 15.80 -0.15
CA LEU A 189 23.09 15.80 -0.53
C LEU A 189 23.57 14.43 -1.03
N GLN A 190 23.11 13.35 -0.39
CA GLN A 190 23.45 11.99 -0.82
C GLN A 190 22.79 11.65 -2.16
N VAL A 191 21.52 12.00 -2.35
CA VAL A 191 20.80 11.83 -3.62
C VAL A 191 21.56 12.53 -4.75
N VAL A 192 21.90 13.82 -4.59
CA VAL A 192 22.62 14.59 -5.61
C VAL A 192 23.96 13.92 -5.95
N LYS A 193 24.75 13.51 -4.95
CA LYS A 193 26.02 12.82 -5.17
C LYS A 193 25.86 11.52 -5.93
N GLN A 194 24.81 10.72 -5.64
CA GLN A 194 24.58 9.45 -6.30
C GLN A 194 24.05 9.62 -7.73
N THR A 195 23.15 10.58 -7.97
CA THR A 195 22.48 10.74 -9.26
C THR A 195 23.29 11.54 -10.29
N THR A 196 24.29 12.31 -9.84
CA THR A 196 25.17 13.11 -10.72
C THR A 196 26.49 12.39 -11.07
N THR A 197 26.65 11.14 -10.65
CA THR A 197 27.79 10.29 -10.99
C THR A 197 27.41 9.20 -12.00
N THR A 198 28.40 8.62 -12.67
CA THR A 198 28.19 7.58 -13.68
C THR A 198 27.98 6.17 -13.11
N SER A 199 27.75 6.04 -11.80
CA SER A 199 27.56 4.73 -11.15
C SER A 199 26.19 4.13 -11.47
N ASN A 200 26.19 2.99 -12.14
CA ASN A 200 24.97 2.20 -12.39
C ASN A 200 24.82 1.19 -11.24
N VAL A 201 24.02 1.54 -10.24
CA VAL A 201 23.75 0.63 -9.10
C VAL A 201 22.72 -0.40 -9.51
N LYS A 202 23.11 -1.68 -9.49
CA LYS A 202 22.20 -2.79 -9.78
C LYS A 202 21.59 -3.33 -8.49
N VAL A 203 20.26 -3.41 -8.44
CA VAL A 203 19.51 -4.07 -7.38
C VAL A 203 19.45 -5.56 -7.67
N ASN A 204 19.77 -6.37 -6.67
CA ASN A 204 19.70 -7.82 -6.80
C ASN A 204 18.34 -8.32 -6.30
N LYS A 205 17.80 -9.32 -6.98
CA LYS A 205 16.63 -10.04 -6.54
C LYS A 205 16.92 -10.79 -5.22
N VAL A 206 16.05 -10.59 -4.21
CA VAL A 206 16.16 -11.21 -2.88
C VAL A 206 15.17 -12.35 -2.67
N LEU A 207 13.97 -12.24 -3.27
CA LEU A 207 12.87 -13.18 -3.10
C LEU A 207 12.35 -13.68 -4.46
N SER A 208 11.68 -14.83 -4.43
CA SER A 208 10.83 -15.29 -5.54
C SER A 208 9.35 -15.00 -5.25
N ALA A 209 8.50 -15.08 -6.28
CA ALA A 209 7.06 -14.94 -6.11
C ALA A 209 6.47 -15.97 -5.13
N GLU A 210 6.98 -17.21 -5.18
CA GLU A 210 6.57 -18.30 -4.31
C GLU A 210 6.97 -18.04 -2.84
N GLU A 211 8.19 -17.52 -2.61
CA GLU A 211 8.64 -17.13 -1.26
C GLU A 211 7.77 -16.00 -0.70
N ILE A 212 7.40 -15.01 -1.53
CA ILE A 212 6.52 -13.92 -1.09
C ILE A 212 5.14 -14.46 -0.70
N VAL A 213 4.54 -15.32 -1.52
CA VAL A 213 3.26 -15.96 -1.19
C VAL A 213 3.36 -16.77 0.10
N PHE A 214 4.44 -17.51 0.28
CA PHE A 214 4.69 -18.24 1.52
C PHE A 214 4.76 -17.31 2.74
N PHE A 215 5.50 -16.21 2.66
CA PHE A 215 5.59 -15.25 3.76
C PHE A 215 4.26 -14.50 4.02
N GLN A 216 3.46 -14.26 3.00
CA GLN A 216 2.10 -13.74 3.16
C GLN A 216 1.21 -14.69 3.98
N GLU A 217 1.34 -16.00 3.77
CA GLU A 217 0.63 -16.99 4.58
C GLU A 217 1.22 -17.10 6.00
N LEU A 218 2.53 -16.98 6.14
CA LEU A 218 3.20 -16.93 7.45
C LEU A 218 2.68 -15.77 8.30
N VAL A 219 2.58 -14.55 7.74
CA VAL A 219 2.02 -13.37 8.44
C VAL A 219 0.61 -13.67 8.97
N ARG A 220 -0.24 -14.33 8.19
CA ARG A 220 -1.60 -14.68 8.63
C ARG A 220 -1.62 -15.70 9.77
N LYS A 221 -0.67 -16.64 9.78
CA LYS A 221 -0.53 -17.67 10.82
C LYS A 221 0.03 -17.16 12.14
N VAL A 222 0.68 -16.00 12.16
CA VAL A 222 1.22 -15.42 13.41
C VAL A 222 0.11 -15.36 14.46
N PRO A 223 0.32 -15.96 15.64
CA PRO A 223 -0.63 -15.87 16.74
C PRO A 223 -0.73 -14.43 17.23
N ILE A 224 -1.86 -14.05 17.77
CA ILE A 224 -2.08 -12.73 18.37
C ILE A 224 -2.93 -12.89 19.61
N ALA A 225 -2.57 -12.21 20.68
CA ALA A 225 -3.30 -12.25 21.94
C ALA A 225 -4.61 -11.45 21.84
N ASP A 226 -5.67 -11.92 22.50
CA ASP A 226 -7.00 -11.32 22.44
C ASP A 226 -7.00 -9.84 22.87
N ASN A 227 -6.21 -9.47 23.88
CA ASN A 227 -6.09 -8.10 24.34
C ASN A 227 -5.51 -7.15 23.27
N VAL A 228 -4.65 -7.64 22.36
CA VAL A 228 -4.10 -6.85 21.25
C VAL A 228 -5.15 -6.67 20.16
N VAL A 229 -5.93 -7.73 19.86
CA VAL A 229 -7.08 -7.64 18.93
C VAL A 229 -8.11 -6.66 19.47
N GLU A 230 -8.46 -6.79 20.77
CA GLU A 230 -9.39 -5.89 21.44
C GLU A 230 -8.93 -4.43 21.40
N TYR A 231 -7.63 -4.19 21.64
CA TYR A 231 -7.05 -2.84 21.52
C TYR A 231 -7.24 -2.26 20.10
N ALA A 232 -6.90 -3.03 19.06
CA ALA A 232 -7.06 -2.59 17.66
C ALA A 232 -8.54 -2.26 17.34
N VAL A 233 -9.47 -3.10 17.78
CA VAL A 233 -10.91 -2.89 17.57
C VAL A 233 -11.40 -1.67 18.37
N LYS A 234 -11.01 -1.53 19.64
CA LYS A 234 -11.35 -0.36 20.48
C LYS A 234 -10.81 0.92 19.87
N LEU A 235 -9.57 0.92 19.36
CA LEU A 235 -8.96 2.07 18.73
C LEU A 235 -9.79 2.56 17.53
N VAL A 236 -10.23 1.65 16.65
CA VAL A 236 -11.13 2.00 15.54
C VAL A 236 -12.49 2.48 16.05
N ASN A 237 -13.05 1.86 17.09
CA ASN A 237 -14.31 2.29 17.67
C ASN A 237 -14.24 3.67 18.31
N LYS A 238 -13.09 4.08 18.91
CA LYS A 238 -12.88 5.44 19.40
C LYS A 238 -13.08 6.51 18.31
N THR A 239 -12.87 6.17 17.03
CA THR A 239 -13.08 7.11 15.90
C THR A 239 -14.56 7.29 15.53
N ARG A 240 -15.45 6.41 15.95
CA ARG A 240 -16.88 6.39 15.55
C ARG A 240 -17.74 7.18 16.49
N LEU A 241 -18.47 8.19 15.97
CA LEU A 241 -19.23 9.15 16.77
C LEU A 241 -20.33 8.51 17.65
N LYS A 242 -20.95 7.42 17.17
CA LYS A 242 -22.05 6.73 17.85
C LYS A 242 -21.62 5.47 18.60
N SER A 243 -20.31 5.20 18.68
CA SER A 243 -19.77 4.07 19.45
C SER A 243 -19.80 4.37 20.95
N GLU A 244 -20.02 3.37 21.78
CA GLU A 244 -19.83 3.45 23.23
C GLU A 244 -18.39 3.81 23.63
N PHE A 245 -17.40 3.47 22.77
CA PHE A 245 -15.99 3.79 22.93
C PHE A 245 -15.59 5.13 22.29
N SER A 246 -16.55 5.90 21.76
CA SER A 246 -16.28 7.16 21.07
C SER A 246 -15.49 8.13 21.93
N SER A 247 -14.37 8.64 21.42
CA SER A 247 -13.52 9.61 22.13
C SER A 247 -14.07 11.03 22.01
N GLU A 248 -13.74 11.88 22.98
CA GLU A 248 -14.14 13.30 22.94
C GLU A 248 -13.47 14.03 21.75
N VAL A 249 -12.23 13.67 21.39
CA VAL A 249 -11.56 14.26 20.22
C VAL A 249 -12.28 13.88 18.92
N SER A 250 -12.75 12.65 18.81
CA SER A 250 -13.51 12.21 17.62
C SER A 250 -14.86 12.92 17.53
N LYS A 251 -15.61 13.03 18.61
CA LYS A 251 -16.88 13.78 18.66
C LYS A 251 -16.69 15.25 18.30
N LYS A 252 -15.56 15.83 18.69
CA LYS A 252 -15.27 17.25 18.45
C LYS A 252 -14.86 17.54 17.01
N TYR A 253 -14.07 16.65 16.38
CA TYR A 253 -13.35 16.96 15.13
C TYR A 253 -13.66 16.05 13.93
N LEU A 254 -14.29 14.90 14.14
CA LEU A 254 -14.61 14.02 13.02
C LEU A 254 -16.05 14.20 12.55
N ALA A 255 -16.25 14.15 11.25
CA ALA A 255 -17.56 13.94 10.61
C ALA A 255 -17.85 12.45 10.46
N TRP A 256 -16.80 11.64 10.19
CA TRP A 256 -16.91 10.20 9.98
C TRP A 256 -15.67 9.45 10.48
N GLY A 257 -15.88 8.30 11.12
CA GLY A 257 -14.84 7.42 11.64
C GLY A 257 -14.61 6.19 10.78
N ALA A 258 -13.58 5.42 11.10
CA ALA A 258 -13.13 4.28 10.31
C ALA A 258 -14.05 3.05 10.40
N GLY A 259 -14.16 2.32 9.27
CA GLY A 259 -14.92 1.08 9.15
C GLY A 259 -14.19 -0.15 9.72
N PRO A 260 -14.85 -1.35 9.72
CA PRO A 260 -14.26 -2.59 10.26
C PRO A 260 -12.99 -3.05 9.53
N ARG A 261 -12.83 -2.69 8.24
CA ARG A 261 -11.62 -3.00 7.46
C ARG A 261 -10.36 -2.38 8.08
N ALA A 262 -10.48 -1.23 8.74
CA ALA A 262 -9.38 -0.62 9.49
C ALA A 262 -8.87 -1.55 10.61
N SER A 263 -9.78 -2.15 11.41
CA SER A 263 -9.41 -3.11 12.46
C SER A 263 -8.68 -4.33 11.88
N GLN A 264 -9.15 -4.84 10.73
CA GLN A 264 -8.52 -5.97 10.05
C GLN A 264 -7.09 -5.62 9.61
N TYR A 265 -6.89 -4.43 9.03
CA TYR A 265 -5.58 -3.97 8.57
C TYR A 265 -4.64 -3.64 9.73
N LEU A 266 -5.15 -3.11 10.85
CA LEU A 266 -4.36 -2.93 12.07
C LEU A 266 -3.82 -4.27 12.57
N VAL A 267 -4.66 -5.30 12.64
CA VAL A 267 -4.23 -6.63 13.10
C VAL A 267 -3.24 -7.27 12.11
N LEU A 268 -3.52 -7.26 10.80
CA LEU A 268 -2.63 -7.85 9.81
C LEU A 268 -1.29 -7.11 9.72
N GLY A 269 -1.33 -5.78 9.73
CA GLY A 269 -0.12 -4.97 9.71
C GLY A 269 0.72 -5.13 10.97
N ALA A 270 0.09 -5.21 12.16
CA ALA A 270 0.78 -5.46 13.41
C ALA A 270 1.48 -6.84 13.42
N LYS A 271 0.84 -7.88 12.88
CA LYS A 271 1.47 -9.20 12.71
C LYS A 271 2.72 -9.13 11.83
N CYS A 272 2.63 -8.42 10.69
CA CYS A 272 3.77 -8.24 9.81
C CYS A 272 4.84 -7.37 10.45
N HIS A 273 4.45 -6.27 11.14
CA HIS A 273 5.38 -5.40 11.87
C HIS A 273 6.14 -6.16 12.95
N ALA A 274 5.47 -7.03 13.72
CA ALA A 274 6.12 -7.88 14.70
C ALA A 274 7.14 -8.82 14.05
N LEU A 275 6.76 -9.47 12.93
CA LEU A 275 7.66 -10.39 12.21
C LEU A 275 8.93 -9.73 11.70
N ILE A 276 8.86 -8.54 11.10
CA ILE A 276 10.05 -7.83 10.60
C ILE A 276 11.02 -7.46 11.73
N HIS A 277 10.52 -7.40 12.98
CA HIS A 277 11.32 -7.17 14.19
C HIS A 277 11.72 -8.47 14.91
N GLY A 278 11.43 -9.65 14.32
CA GLY A 278 11.78 -10.95 14.90
C GLY A 278 10.88 -11.41 16.06
N LYS A 279 9.72 -10.78 16.24
CA LYS A 279 8.73 -11.20 17.24
C LYS A 279 7.84 -12.30 16.65
N PHE A 280 7.47 -13.27 17.47
CA PHE A 280 6.56 -14.36 17.09
C PHE A 280 5.08 -14.05 17.34
N SER A 281 4.78 -12.94 17.97
CA SER A 281 3.43 -12.42 18.23
C SER A 281 3.49 -10.90 18.33
N PRO A 282 2.52 -10.15 17.77
CA PRO A 282 2.44 -8.71 17.93
C PRO A 282 1.99 -8.32 19.33
N ASP A 283 2.43 -7.15 19.77
CA ASP A 283 1.95 -6.43 20.94
C ASP A 283 1.23 -5.12 20.55
N ILE A 284 0.81 -4.36 21.56
CA ILE A 284 0.10 -3.08 21.34
C ILE A 284 0.98 -2.05 20.62
N GLU A 285 2.30 -2.07 20.84
CA GLU A 285 3.21 -1.14 20.17
C GLU A 285 3.30 -1.43 18.67
N ASP A 286 3.20 -2.71 18.25
CA ASP A 286 3.13 -3.07 16.84
C ASP A 286 1.85 -2.52 16.17
N VAL A 287 0.72 -2.48 16.89
CA VAL A 287 -0.51 -1.85 16.42
C VAL A 287 -0.34 -0.32 16.29
N LYS A 288 0.24 0.32 17.32
CA LYS A 288 0.48 1.77 17.31
C LYS A 288 1.39 2.19 16.16
N ALA A 289 2.45 1.42 15.88
CA ALA A 289 3.43 1.72 14.84
C ALA A 289 2.82 1.88 13.44
N ILE A 290 1.71 1.20 13.16
CA ILE A 290 1.06 1.22 11.84
C ILE A 290 -0.28 1.96 11.85
N THR A 291 -0.68 2.55 12.98
CA THR A 291 -2.00 3.17 13.12
C THR A 291 -2.19 4.35 12.18
N VAL A 292 -1.19 5.22 12.05
CA VAL A 292 -1.29 6.42 11.20
C VAL A 292 -1.53 6.05 9.73
N PRO A 293 -0.71 5.22 9.07
CA PRO A 293 -0.94 4.87 7.68
C PRO A 293 -2.24 4.08 7.45
N VAL A 294 -2.75 3.35 8.45
CA VAL A 294 -4.06 2.66 8.35
C VAL A 294 -5.22 3.62 8.47
N LEU A 295 -5.19 4.58 9.39
CA LEU A 295 -6.36 5.42 9.72
C LEU A 295 -6.42 6.73 8.93
N ARG A 296 -5.29 7.27 8.46
CA ARG A 296 -5.20 8.60 7.86
C ARG A 296 -6.25 8.88 6.78
N HIS A 297 -6.51 7.93 5.89
CA HIS A 297 -7.45 8.07 4.78
C HIS A 297 -8.87 7.54 5.09
N ARG A 298 -9.13 7.19 6.34
CA ARG A 298 -10.41 6.63 6.81
C ARG A 298 -11.16 7.55 7.75
N LEU A 299 -10.50 8.63 8.19
CA LEU A 299 -11.09 9.62 9.07
C LEU A 299 -11.45 10.86 8.26
N VAL A 300 -12.69 11.28 8.34
CA VAL A 300 -13.17 12.50 7.67
C VAL A 300 -13.33 13.59 8.71
N LEU A 301 -12.63 14.70 8.50
CA LEU A 301 -12.69 15.87 9.37
C LEU A 301 -14.06 16.57 9.23
N ASN A 302 -14.49 17.22 10.30
CA ASN A 302 -15.63 18.12 10.25
C ASN A 302 -15.15 19.56 10.04
N TYR A 303 -16.08 20.46 9.75
CA TYR A 303 -15.80 21.89 9.52
C TYR A 303 -15.03 22.54 10.68
N LYS A 304 -15.25 22.10 11.92
CA LYS A 304 -14.57 22.64 13.10
C LYS A 304 -13.09 22.30 13.11
N ALA A 305 -12.72 21.06 12.73
CA ALA A 305 -11.33 20.67 12.61
C ALA A 305 -10.62 21.49 11.54
N GLU A 306 -11.26 21.69 10.38
CA GLU A 306 -10.73 22.49 9.29
C GLU A 306 -10.52 23.96 9.72
N ALA A 307 -11.50 24.55 10.40
CA ALA A 307 -11.45 25.92 10.88
C ALA A 307 -10.38 26.15 11.98
N GLU A 308 -10.16 25.12 12.84
CA GLU A 308 -9.13 25.17 13.89
C GLU A 308 -7.75 24.69 13.39
N GLY A 309 -7.62 24.24 12.12
CA GLY A 309 -6.37 23.75 11.52
C GLY A 309 -5.87 22.44 12.12
N VAL A 310 -6.77 21.61 12.68
CA VAL A 310 -6.42 20.33 13.30
C VAL A 310 -6.27 19.26 12.23
N SER A 311 -5.10 18.61 12.19
CA SER A 311 -4.80 17.54 11.23
C SER A 311 -5.36 16.19 11.67
N VAL A 312 -5.54 15.28 10.70
CA VAL A 312 -5.94 13.89 10.98
C VAL A 312 -4.90 13.18 11.85
N GLU A 313 -3.61 13.45 11.62
CA GLU A 313 -2.50 12.88 12.37
C GLU A 313 -2.51 13.30 13.84
N GLU A 314 -2.86 14.54 14.13
CA GLU A 314 -3.00 15.03 15.50
C GLU A 314 -4.16 14.35 16.24
N ILE A 315 -5.27 14.12 15.52
CA ILE A 315 -6.39 13.36 16.08
C ILE A 315 -5.96 11.92 16.37
N ILE A 316 -5.30 11.25 15.41
CA ILE A 316 -4.83 9.87 15.61
C ILE A 316 -3.89 9.77 16.81
N LYS A 317 -2.96 10.71 16.96
CA LYS A 317 -2.04 10.75 18.12
C LYS A 317 -2.78 10.85 19.46
N GLN A 318 -3.89 11.58 19.52
CA GLN A 318 -4.71 11.70 20.74
C GLN A 318 -5.57 10.45 21.01
N LEU A 319 -5.76 9.57 20.01
CA LEU A 319 -6.50 8.31 20.16
C LEU A 319 -5.63 7.17 20.70
N LEU A 320 -4.31 7.25 20.50
CA LEU A 320 -3.32 6.25 20.94
C LEU A 320 -3.08 6.30 22.44
#